data_5351f3e96005b9edbb811750c7f7d561
#
_entry.id   5351f3e96005b9edbb811750c7f7d561
#
_cell.length_a   1.000
_cell.length_b   1.000
_cell.length_c   1.000
_cell.angle_alpha   90.00
_cell.angle_beta   90.00
_cell.angle_gamma   90.00
#
_symmetry.space_group_name_H-M   'P 1'
#
loop_
_entity.id
_entity.type
_entity.pdbx_description
1 polymer ?
#
loop_
_entity_poly.entity_id
_entity_poly.type
_entity_poly.pdbx_seq_one_letter_code
_entity_poly.pdbx_strand_id
1 'polypeptide(L)'
;MSSTVISAPLTFDRSKKYRLTAAYFAAFVALGLTTGSLGPTLASLAEQSHVGLSAISYVFTVRSVGYLLGSVRGGKLFDRRPGNPVMAAMLILMSIAMALIPLTSTLWLLLLVMFVLGAAEAGVDVGANTLLGWVHGNRVAPFMNAMHSFFGVGALLAQLSWPRLQD
;
A
#
# COMPACT_ATOMS: atom_id res chain seq x y z
N MET A 1 -17.57 38.31 -0.31
CA MET A 1 -17.51 37.67 1.01
C MET A 1 -17.85 36.20 0.80
N SER A 2 -16.81 35.36 0.64
CA SER A 2 -16.98 33.92 0.39
C SER A 2 -16.93 33.23 1.75
N SER A 3 -18.09 32.74 2.20
CA SER A 3 -18.20 31.96 3.43
C SER A 3 -17.54 30.60 3.22
N THR A 4 -16.36 30.45 3.76
CA THR A 4 -15.68 29.15 3.89
C THR A 4 -16.56 28.24 4.74
N VAL A 5 -17.22 27.28 4.09
CA VAL A 5 -17.94 26.20 4.77
C VAL A 5 -16.87 25.35 5.46
N ILE A 6 -16.60 25.67 6.71
CA ILE A 6 -15.83 24.80 7.60
C ILE A 6 -16.76 23.62 7.88
N SER A 7 -16.56 22.52 7.16
CA SER A 7 -17.22 21.25 7.46
C SER A 7 -16.91 20.88 8.90
N ALA A 8 -17.96 20.76 9.74
CA ALA A 8 -17.82 20.37 11.12
C ALA A 8 -17.03 19.06 11.22
N PRO A 9 -16.08 18.92 12.17
CA PRO A 9 -15.34 17.70 12.34
C PRO A 9 -16.30 16.56 12.63
N LEU A 10 -16.16 15.45 11.91
CA LEU A 10 -16.92 14.25 12.12
C LEU A 10 -16.70 13.79 13.57
N THR A 11 -17.73 13.90 14.42
CA THR A 11 -17.68 13.44 15.82
C THR A 11 -17.79 11.92 15.82
N PHE A 12 -16.65 11.24 15.73
CA PHE A 12 -16.60 9.79 15.94
C PHE A 12 -16.65 9.47 17.42
N ASP A 13 -17.42 8.45 17.79
CA ASP A 13 -17.27 7.79 19.08
C ASP A 13 -15.81 7.38 19.33
N ARG A 14 -15.32 7.57 20.53
CA ARG A 14 -13.91 7.37 20.88
C ARG A 14 -13.44 5.94 20.53
N SER A 15 -14.28 4.94 20.79
CA SER A 15 -13.98 3.55 20.44
C SER A 15 -13.84 3.35 18.93
N LYS A 16 -14.75 3.90 18.13
CA LYS A 16 -14.71 3.83 16.66
C LYS A 16 -13.47 4.51 16.09
N LYS A 17 -13.08 5.66 16.65
CA LYS A 17 -11.88 6.39 16.25
C LYS A 17 -10.60 5.54 16.38
N TYR A 18 -10.38 4.91 17.55
CA TYR A 18 -9.19 4.08 17.75
C TYR A 18 -9.22 2.79 16.94
N ARG A 19 -10.38 2.18 16.71
CA ARG A 19 -10.51 1.01 15.83
C ARG A 19 -10.12 1.33 14.39
N LEU A 20 -10.55 2.48 13.86
CA LEU A 20 -10.15 2.94 12.52
C LEU A 20 -8.64 3.20 12.45
N THR A 21 -8.08 3.88 13.44
CA THR A 21 -6.64 4.13 13.53
C THR A 21 -5.83 2.83 13.51
N ALA A 22 -6.24 1.83 14.32
CA ALA A 22 -5.59 0.52 14.34
C ALA A 22 -5.68 -0.21 12.98
N ALA A 23 -6.82 -0.10 12.29
CA ALA A 23 -6.99 -0.67 10.95
C ALA A 23 -6.04 -0.02 9.93
N TYR A 24 -5.85 1.30 9.98
CA TYR A 24 -4.91 1.99 9.10
C TYR A 24 -3.45 1.64 9.41
N PHE A 25 -3.11 1.45 10.68
CA PHE A 25 -1.79 0.96 11.09
C PHE A 25 -1.53 -0.46 10.58
N ALA A 26 -2.51 -1.35 10.69
CA ALA A 26 -2.43 -2.70 10.13
C ALA A 26 -2.27 -2.69 8.60
N ALA A 27 -2.95 -1.79 7.90
CA ALA A 27 -2.78 -1.59 6.46
C ALA A 27 -1.35 -1.15 6.11
N PHE A 28 -0.72 -0.31 6.92
CA PHE A 28 0.67 0.10 6.72
C PHE A 28 1.67 -1.01 7.04
N VAL A 29 1.38 -1.87 8.01
CA VAL A 29 2.17 -3.12 8.20
C VAL A 29 2.09 -3.99 6.94
N ALA A 30 0.89 -4.21 6.40
CA ALA A 30 0.71 -4.98 5.17
C ALA A 30 1.45 -4.34 3.97
N LEU A 31 1.39 -3.01 3.84
CA LEU A 31 2.13 -2.26 2.82
C LEU A 31 3.64 -2.43 2.99
N GLY A 32 4.14 -2.39 4.21
CA GLY A 32 5.54 -2.63 4.54
C GLY A 32 5.99 -4.07 4.22
N LEU A 33 5.17 -5.07 4.58
CA LEU A 33 5.40 -6.48 4.24
C LEU A 33 5.53 -6.67 2.73
N THR A 34 4.60 -6.12 1.96
CA THR A 34 4.60 -6.18 0.49
C THR A 34 5.86 -5.56 -0.09
N THR A 35 6.19 -4.34 0.34
CA THR A 35 7.38 -3.63 -0.16
C THR A 35 8.69 -4.32 0.24
N GLY A 36 8.79 -4.81 1.46
CA GLY A 36 9.98 -5.47 1.99
C GLY A 36 10.26 -6.85 1.39
N SER A 37 9.24 -7.54 0.88
CA SER A 37 9.40 -8.88 0.29
C SER A 37 10.00 -8.88 -1.11
N LEU A 38 9.89 -7.79 -1.87
CA LEU A 38 10.31 -7.75 -3.28
C LEU A 38 11.81 -7.89 -3.50
N GLY A 39 12.63 -7.28 -2.65
CA GLY A 39 14.09 -7.37 -2.78
C GLY A 39 14.60 -8.82 -2.67
N PRO A 40 14.28 -9.51 -1.57
CA PRO A 40 14.68 -10.91 -1.37
C PRO A 40 14.16 -11.86 -2.46
N THR A 41 12.96 -11.63 -3.02
CA THR A 41 12.36 -12.53 -4.03
C THR A 41 12.85 -12.30 -5.45
N LEU A 42 13.66 -11.27 -5.71
CA LEU A 42 14.03 -10.87 -7.07
C LEU A 42 14.74 -11.97 -7.86
N ALA A 43 15.67 -12.69 -7.23
CA ALA A 43 16.39 -13.77 -7.88
C ALA A 43 15.45 -14.93 -8.28
N SER A 44 14.58 -15.34 -7.38
CA SER A 44 13.59 -16.40 -7.65
C SER A 44 12.60 -15.97 -8.76
N LEU A 45 12.22 -14.70 -8.80
CA LEU A 45 11.36 -14.17 -9.87
C LEU A 45 12.07 -14.15 -11.23
N ALA A 46 13.39 -13.89 -11.26
CA ALA A 46 14.20 -13.96 -12.47
C ALA A 46 14.26 -15.39 -13.01
N GLU A 47 14.51 -16.37 -12.16
CA GLU A 47 14.49 -17.79 -12.50
C GLU A 47 13.13 -18.24 -13.01
N GLN A 48 12.06 -17.92 -12.29
CA GLN A 48 10.67 -18.26 -12.65
C GLN A 48 10.26 -17.69 -14.01
N SER A 49 10.72 -16.47 -14.32
CA SER A 49 10.41 -15.78 -15.58
C SER A 49 11.40 -16.09 -16.70
N HIS A 50 12.40 -16.95 -16.46
CA HIS A 50 13.47 -17.33 -17.40
C HIS A 50 14.22 -16.12 -17.98
N VAL A 51 14.51 -15.11 -17.14
CA VAL A 51 15.20 -13.88 -17.55
C VAL A 51 16.38 -13.57 -16.65
N GLY A 52 17.33 -12.76 -17.17
CA GLY A 52 18.46 -12.30 -16.38
C GLY A 52 18.09 -11.20 -15.37
N LEU A 53 18.97 -10.96 -14.38
CA LEU A 53 18.77 -9.96 -13.32
C LEU A 53 18.55 -8.54 -13.86
N SER A 54 19.16 -8.17 -14.97
CA SER A 54 18.94 -6.85 -15.60
C SER A 54 17.51 -6.69 -16.12
N ALA A 55 16.95 -7.74 -16.72
CA ALA A 55 15.58 -7.70 -17.24
C ALA A 55 14.54 -7.72 -16.10
N ILE A 56 14.75 -8.54 -15.07
CA ILE A 56 13.83 -8.59 -13.95
C ILE A 56 13.80 -7.27 -13.17
N SER A 57 14.86 -6.46 -13.17
CA SER A 57 14.90 -5.17 -12.49
C SER A 57 13.83 -4.18 -12.99
N TYR A 58 13.29 -4.38 -14.20
CA TYR A 58 12.16 -3.57 -14.69
C TYR A 58 10.89 -3.69 -13.84
N VAL A 59 10.76 -4.72 -13.00
CA VAL A 59 9.63 -4.85 -12.05
C VAL A 59 9.56 -3.64 -11.11
N PHE A 60 10.70 -3.14 -10.64
CA PHE A 60 10.73 -1.96 -9.78
C PHE A 60 10.29 -0.69 -10.53
N THR A 61 10.77 -0.51 -11.77
CA THR A 61 10.39 0.65 -12.60
C THR A 61 8.89 0.64 -12.89
N VAL A 62 8.36 -0.49 -13.35
CA VAL A 62 6.94 -0.62 -13.72
C VAL A 62 6.04 -0.49 -12.49
N ARG A 63 6.42 -1.09 -11.35
CA ARG A 63 5.72 -0.90 -10.08
C ARG A 63 5.70 0.56 -9.65
N SER A 64 6.84 1.28 -9.78
CA SER A 64 6.93 2.70 -9.43
C SER A 64 6.06 3.57 -10.34
N VAL A 65 5.97 3.25 -11.63
CA VAL A 65 5.03 3.93 -12.55
C VAL A 65 3.58 3.68 -12.13
N GLY A 66 3.23 2.43 -11.79
CA GLY A 66 1.93 2.08 -11.24
C GLY A 66 1.61 2.88 -9.98
N TYR A 67 2.57 2.96 -9.04
CA TYR A 67 2.44 3.74 -7.81
C TYR A 67 2.23 5.23 -8.08
N LEU A 68 3.01 5.83 -8.97
CA LEU A 68 2.88 7.23 -9.35
C LEU A 68 1.49 7.53 -9.93
N LEU A 69 1.02 6.72 -10.87
CA LEU A 69 -0.31 6.90 -11.47
C LEU A 69 -1.44 6.62 -10.47
N GLY A 70 -1.25 5.63 -9.60
CA GLY A 70 -2.17 5.29 -8.51
C GLY A 70 -2.30 6.43 -7.51
N SER A 71 -1.19 7.07 -7.11
CA SER A 71 -1.21 8.17 -6.14
C SER A 71 -1.92 9.41 -6.69
N VAL A 72 -1.67 9.77 -7.96
CA VAL A 72 -2.34 10.92 -8.61
C VAL A 72 -3.86 10.71 -8.73
N ARG A 73 -4.29 9.48 -9.04
CA ARG A 73 -5.72 9.14 -9.15
C ARG A 73 -6.36 8.86 -7.81
N GLY A 74 -5.59 8.30 -6.87
CA GLY A 74 -6.03 7.94 -5.53
C GLY A 74 -6.64 9.11 -4.79
N GLY A 75 -5.96 10.28 -4.74
CA GLY A 75 -6.48 11.48 -4.10
C GLY A 75 -7.89 11.83 -4.59
N LYS A 76 -8.08 11.90 -5.91
CA LYS A 76 -9.39 12.21 -6.51
C LYS A 76 -10.46 11.14 -6.21
N LEU A 77 -10.06 9.90 -6.06
CA LEU A 77 -10.99 8.79 -5.75
C LEU A 77 -11.49 8.90 -4.31
N PHE A 78 -10.61 9.19 -3.35
CA PHE A 78 -10.97 9.38 -1.95
C PHE A 78 -11.83 10.64 -1.74
N ASP A 79 -11.62 11.71 -2.53
CA ASP A 79 -12.46 12.91 -2.48
C ASP A 79 -13.90 12.66 -2.96
N ARG A 80 -14.11 11.68 -3.84
CA ARG A 80 -15.41 11.44 -4.50
C ARG A 80 -16.19 10.23 -3.98
N ARG A 81 -15.57 9.35 -3.24
CA ARG A 81 -16.15 8.07 -2.79
C ARG A 81 -15.96 7.88 -1.29
N PRO A 82 -16.81 7.10 -0.63
CA PRO A 82 -16.62 6.75 0.78
C PRO A 82 -15.24 6.11 1.00
N GLY A 83 -14.41 6.72 1.87
CA GLY A 83 -12.99 6.39 1.97
C GLY A 83 -12.72 4.96 2.45
N ASN A 84 -13.44 4.46 3.47
CA ASN A 84 -13.21 3.10 4.01
C ASN A 84 -13.48 1.98 2.98
N PRO A 85 -14.57 1.98 2.20
CA PRO A 85 -14.76 1.01 1.12
C PRO A 85 -13.68 1.08 0.03
N VAL A 86 -13.24 2.29 -0.34
CA VAL A 86 -12.13 2.45 -1.31
C VAL A 86 -10.84 1.85 -0.75
N MET A 87 -10.52 2.14 0.51
CA MET A 87 -9.37 1.57 1.20
C MET A 87 -9.41 0.03 1.22
N ALA A 88 -10.56 -0.55 1.56
CA ALA A 88 -10.76 -2.01 1.54
C ALA A 88 -10.56 -2.59 0.13
N ALA A 89 -11.09 -1.94 -0.91
CA ALA A 89 -10.91 -2.37 -2.30
C ALA A 89 -9.42 -2.33 -2.71
N MET A 90 -8.66 -1.31 -2.31
CA MET A 90 -7.22 -1.22 -2.60
C MET A 90 -6.43 -2.30 -1.87
N LEU A 91 -6.75 -2.61 -0.61
CA LEU A 91 -6.14 -3.71 0.14
C LEU A 91 -6.43 -5.07 -0.51
N ILE A 92 -7.66 -5.31 -0.96
CA ILE A 92 -8.03 -6.53 -1.68
C ILE A 92 -7.26 -6.62 -3.00
N LEU A 93 -7.20 -5.54 -3.77
CA LEU A 93 -6.46 -5.50 -5.03
C LEU A 93 -4.96 -5.77 -4.81
N MET A 94 -4.37 -5.17 -3.78
CA MET A 94 -2.98 -5.41 -3.38
C MET A 94 -2.76 -6.88 -3.02
N SER A 95 -3.66 -7.49 -2.24
CA SER A 95 -3.57 -8.89 -1.84
C SER A 95 -3.70 -9.84 -3.04
N ILE A 96 -4.62 -9.55 -3.96
CA ILE A 96 -4.78 -10.33 -5.20
C ILE A 96 -3.53 -10.23 -6.06
N ALA A 97 -3.00 -9.02 -6.27
CA ALA A 97 -1.78 -8.82 -7.03
C ALA A 97 -0.60 -9.59 -6.42
N MET A 98 -0.42 -9.55 -5.10
CA MET A 98 0.61 -10.33 -4.40
C MET A 98 0.42 -11.85 -4.60
N ALA A 99 -0.80 -12.35 -4.50
CA ALA A 99 -1.10 -13.77 -4.70
C ALA A 99 -0.88 -14.24 -6.16
N LEU A 100 -0.96 -13.33 -7.13
CA LEU A 100 -0.71 -13.65 -8.54
C LEU A 100 0.77 -13.71 -8.90
N ILE A 101 1.67 -13.03 -8.17
CA ILE A 101 3.12 -13.00 -8.46
C ILE A 101 3.70 -14.42 -8.63
N PRO A 102 3.52 -15.38 -7.71
CA PRO A 102 4.09 -16.72 -7.87
C PRO A 102 3.47 -17.53 -9.02
N LEU A 103 2.35 -17.09 -9.57
CA LEU A 103 1.68 -17.75 -10.70
C LEU A 103 2.12 -17.20 -12.06
N THR A 104 2.92 -16.12 -12.08
CA THR A 104 3.40 -15.51 -13.32
C THR A 104 4.59 -16.29 -13.86
N SER A 105 4.49 -16.85 -15.05
CA SER A 105 5.57 -17.61 -15.72
C SER A 105 6.31 -16.81 -16.79
N THR A 106 5.87 -15.60 -17.09
CA THR A 106 6.46 -14.73 -18.11
C THR A 106 6.71 -13.33 -17.58
N LEU A 107 7.80 -12.69 -18.03
CA LEU A 107 8.16 -11.34 -17.61
C LEU A 107 7.02 -10.33 -17.85
N TRP A 108 6.35 -10.38 -19.00
CA TRP A 108 5.31 -9.41 -19.34
C TRP A 108 4.10 -9.50 -18.39
N LEU A 109 3.69 -10.71 -18.03
CA LEU A 109 2.60 -10.89 -17.07
C LEU A 109 3.02 -10.42 -15.68
N LEU A 110 4.26 -10.71 -15.27
CA LEU A 110 4.82 -10.22 -14.01
C LEU A 110 4.85 -8.68 -13.98
N LEU A 111 5.30 -8.02 -15.06
CA LEU A 111 5.32 -6.56 -15.15
C LEU A 111 3.91 -5.97 -15.03
N LEU A 112 2.91 -6.59 -15.67
CA LEU A 112 1.51 -6.16 -15.54
C LEU A 112 1.02 -6.27 -14.10
N VAL A 113 1.28 -7.39 -13.44
CA VAL A 113 0.91 -7.61 -12.03
C VAL A 113 1.62 -6.60 -11.12
N MET A 114 2.90 -6.32 -11.37
CA MET A 114 3.66 -5.33 -10.61
C MET A 114 3.14 -3.89 -10.80
N PHE A 115 2.69 -3.56 -12.01
CA PHE A 115 2.03 -2.28 -12.26
C PHE A 115 0.75 -2.11 -11.43
N VAL A 116 -0.10 -3.14 -11.43
CA VAL A 116 -1.35 -3.16 -10.65
C VAL A 116 -1.05 -3.12 -9.15
N LEU A 117 -0.03 -3.87 -8.70
CA LEU A 117 0.43 -3.86 -7.33
C LEU A 117 0.84 -2.45 -6.90
N GLY A 118 1.69 -1.78 -7.68
CA GLY A 118 2.12 -0.41 -7.38
C GLY A 118 0.94 0.57 -7.30
N ALA A 119 -0.04 0.46 -8.21
CA ALA A 119 -1.22 1.31 -8.18
C ALA A 119 -2.10 1.05 -6.93
N ALA A 120 -2.24 -0.20 -6.51
CA ALA A 120 -2.98 -0.57 -5.30
C ALA A 120 -2.27 -0.09 -4.03
N GLU A 121 -0.94 -0.26 -3.95
CA GLU A 121 -0.12 0.25 -2.85
C GLU A 121 -0.24 1.76 -2.68
N ALA A 122 -0.21 2.51 -3.77
CA ALA A 122 -0.44 3.95 -3.76
C ALA A 122 -1.84 4.30 -3.24
N GLY A 123 -2.86 3.52 -3.63
CA GLY A 123 -4.22 3.67 -3.11
C GLY A 123 -4.31 3.43 -1.61
N VAL A 124 -3.60 2.42 -1.09
CA VAL A 124 -3.53 2.15 0.36
C VAL A 124 -2.80 3.28 1.09
N ASP A 125 -1.66 3.74 0.56
CA ASP A 125 -0.87 4.80 1.17
C ASP A 125 -1.64 6.13 1.22
N VAL A 126 -2.11 6.62 0.07
CA VAL A 126 -2.90 7.86 -0.02
C VAL A 126 -4.17 7.76 0.84
N GLY A 127 -4.84 6.60 0.79
CA GLY A 127 -6.06 6.34 1.55
C GLY A 127 -5.84 6.43 3.05
N ALA A 128 -4.85 5.72 3.58
CA ALA A 128 -4.57 5.71 5.01
C ALA A 128 -4.17 7.10 5.53
N ASN A 129 -3.30 7.83 4.80
CA ASN A 129 -2.92 9.20 5.14
C ASN A 129 -4.14 10.14 5.16
N THR A 130 -4.99 10.09 4.13
CA THR A 130 -6.19 10.91 4.02
C THR A 130 -7.20 10.61 5.14
N LEU A 131 -7.51 9.32 5.34
CA LEU A 131 -8.50 8.88 6.32
C LEU A 131 -8.03 9.13 7.75
N LEU A 132 -6.75 8.95 8.04
CA LEU A 132 -6.18 9.26 9.34
C LEU A 132 -6.27 10.77 9.62
N GLY A 133 -6.04 11.60 8.59
CA GLY A 133 -6.24 13.05 8.64
C GLY A 133 -7.69 13.42 8.99
N TRP A 134 -8.67 12.78 8.34
CA TRP A 134 -10.09 13.02 8.63
C TRP A 134 -10.51 12.58 10.03
N VAL A 135 -9.92 11.49 10.55
CA VAL A 135 -10.23 10.96 11.89
C VAL A 135 -9.63 11.82 13.00
N HIS A 136 -8.40 12.33 12.82
CA HIS A 136 -7.67 13.02 13.88
C HIS A 136 -7.59 14.55 13.73
N GLY A 137 -7.87 15.09 12.53
CA GLY A 137 -7.84 16.54 12.25
C GLY A 137 -6.50 17.16 12.66
N ASN A 138 -6.55 18.26 13.40
CA ASN A 138 -5.35 19.02 13.82
C ASN A 138 -4.39 18.23 14.73
N ARG A 139 -4.79 17.07 15.25
CA ARG A 139 -3.97 16.20 16.11
C ARG A 139 -3.43 14.97 15.38
N VAL A 140 -3.39 15.00 14.06
CA VAL A 140 -3.01 13.84 13.22
C VAL A 140 -1.52 13.51 13.26
N ALA A 141 -0.63 14.49 13.46
CA ALA A 141 0.81 14.33 13.31
C ALA A 141 1.43 13.15 14.10
N PRO A 142 1.15 12.95 15.40
CA PRO A 142 1.73 11.80 16.11
C PRO A 142 1.21 10.46 15.60
N PHE A 143 -0.02 10.39 15.11
CA PHE A 143 -0.59 9.18 14.53
C PHE A 143 0.00 8.87 13.14
N MET A 144 0.28 9.88 12.32
CA MET A 144 0.99 9.70 11.05
C MET A 144 2.40 9.16 11.28
N ASN A 145 3.15 9.75 12.20
CA ASN A 145 4.50 9.28 12.52
C ASN A 145 4.48 7.81 13.00
N ALA A 146 3.53 7.47 13.89
CA ALA A 146 3.35 6.10 14.34
C ALA A 146 3.00 5.16 13.16
N MET A 147 2.07 5.56 12.28
CA MET A 147 1.66 4.76 11.12
C MET A 147 2.86 4.45 10.20
N HIS A 148 3.71 5.42 9.91
CA HIS A 148 4.93 5.21 9.11
C HIS A 148 5.94 4.31 9.83
N SER A 149 6.01 4.35 11.17
CA SER A 149 6.82 3.38 11.93
C SER A 149 6.30 1.95 11.77
N PHE A 150 4.99 1.74 11.72
CA PHE A 150 4.37 0.43 11.44
C PHE A 150 4.69 -0.08 10.03
N PHE A 151 4.82 0.80 9.03
CA PHE A 151 5.36 0.42 7.72
C PHE A 151 6.77 -0.16 7.85
N GLY A 152 7.67 0.51 8.58
CA GLY A 152 9.02 0.02 8.83
C GLY A 152 9.04 -1.34 9.52
N VAL A 153 8.15 -1.55 10.50
CA VAL A 153 7.98 -2.86 11.15
C VAL A 153 7.58 -3.94 10.14
N GLY A 154 6.61 -3.65 9.26
CA GLY A 154 6.19 -4.57 8.20
C GLY A 154 7.35 -4.93 7.26
N ALA A 155 8.10 -3.94 6.78
CA ALA A 155 9.24 -4.14 5.89
C ALA A 155 10.34 -4.99 6.54
N LEU A 156 10.63 -4.74 7.82
CA LEU A 156 11.60 -5.52 8.59
C LEU A 156 11.15 -6.97 8.78
N LEU A 157 9.89 -7.19 9.12
CA LEU A 157 9.34 -8.54 9.27
C LEU A 157 9.42 -9.33 7.96
N ALA A 158 9.16 -8.72 6.82
CA ALA A 158 9.30 -9.36 5.51
C ALA A 158 10.74 -9.85 5.27
N GLN A 159 11.73 -9.02 5.58
CA GLN A 159 13.15 -9.38 5.41
C GLN A 159 13.61 -10.46 6.37
N LEU A 160 13.15 -10.44 7.62
CA LEU A 160 13.53 -11.44 8.63
C LEU A 160 12.86 -12.80 8.42
N SER A 161 11.70 -12.86 7.78
CA SER A 161 11.01 -14.12 7.50
C SER A 161 11.56 -14.86 6.29
N TRP A 162 12.22 -14.16 5.37
CA TRP A 162 12.70 -14.71 4.11
C TRP A 162 13.69 -15.89 4.25
N PRO A 163 14.73 -15.85 5.09
CA PRO A 163 15.67 -16.97 5.25
C PRO A 163 15.02 -18.27 5.72
N ARG A 164 13.94 -18.18 6.49
CA ARG A 164 13.22 -19.33 7.07
C ARG A 164 12.24 -20.01 6.09
N LEU A 165 11.98 -19.41 4.95
CA LEU A 165 11.08 -19.95 3.92
C LEU A 165 11.84 -20.69 2.82
N GLN A 166 13.18 -20.68 2.86
CA GLN A 166 14.06 -21.38 1.92
C GLN A 166 14.61 -22.71 2.48
N ASP A 167 14.45 -22.94 3.78
CA ASP A 167 14.77 -24.19 4.48
C ASP A 167 13.52 -25.10 4.53
#